data_3a603a4b2f35010e99e6f68f409df968
#
_entry.id   3a603a4b2f35010e99e6f68f409df968
#
_cell.length_a   1.000
_cell.length_b   1.000
_cell.length_c   1.000
_cell.angle_alpha   90.00
_cell.angle_beta   90.00
_cell.angle_gamma   90.00
#
_symmetry.space_group_name_H-M   'P 1'
#
loop_
_entity.id
_entity.type
_entity.pdbx_description
1 polymer ?
#
loop_
_entity_poly.entity_id
_entity_poly.type
_entity_poly.pdbx_seq_one_letter_code
_entity_poly.pdbx_strand_id
1 'polypeptide(L)'
;MTVSLLLALPIAARAQTIEEKAQVCSACHGENGIPQDNATPVIAGQHQGYLYLQLRDYKLGTRANDVMAPIAQALERDEMMALAEYFSKQPWPNLRQPSASAEETATARRANASIGCTGCHLGEYQGDGTQPRIAGQRREYLAQSMLEFRTRARANNPGMTDLMRATSEAEIAAMAAYLAGR
;
A
#
# COMPACT_ATOMS: atom_id res chain seq x y z
N MET A 1 -23.26 -24.79 57.77
CA MET A 1 -22.49 -23.82 56.91
C MET A 1 -22.09 -24.58 55.66
N THR A 2 -22.81 -24.35 54.55
CA THR A 2 -22.54 -24.97 53.24
C THR A 2 -21.63 -24.05 52.45
N VAL A 3 -20.40 -24.47 52.19
CA VAL A 3 -19.47 -23.73 51.33
C VAL A 3 -19.78 -24.08 49.87
N SER A 4 -20.36 -23.11 49.14
CA SER A 4 -20.56 -23.24 47.67
C SER A 4 -19.22 -23.00 46.95
N LEU A 5 -18.68 -24.06 46.38
CA LEU A 5 -17.48 -24.01 45.52
C LEU A 5 -17.89 -23.51 44.12
N LEU A 6 -17.59 -22.24 43.82
CA LEU A 6 -17.77 -21.68 42.46
C LEU A 6 -16.66 -22.22 41.55
N LEU A 7 -17.01 -23.16 40.67
CA LEU A 7 -16.13 -23.59 39.57
C LEU A 7 -16.01 -22.47 38.53
N ALA A 8 -14.86 -21.79 38.51
CA ALA A 8 -14.51 -20.88 37.41
C ALA A 8 -14.15 -21.71 36.16
N LEU A 9 -15.01 -21.67 35.14
CA LEU A 9 -14.71 -22.26 33.84
C LEU A 9 -13.63 -21.41 33.16
N PRO A 10 -12.58 -22.01 32.58
CA PRO A 10 -11.59 -21.26 31.83
C PRO A 10 -12.26 -20.68 30.56
N ILE A 11 -12.22 -19.37 30.40
CA ILE A 11 -12.56 -18.70 29.17
C ILE A 11 -11.44 -19.01 28.16
N ALA A 12 -11.68 -19.93 27.24
CA ALA A 12 -10.77 -20.21 26.14
C ALA A 12 -10.64 -18.93 25.30
N ALA A 13 -9.46 -18.34 25.26
CA ALA A 13 -9.17 -17.23 24.36
C ALA A 13 -9.34 -17.73 22.91
N ARG A 14 -10.38 -17.23 22.23
CA ARG A 14 -10.61 -17.56 20.82
C ARG A 14 -9.56 -16.82 19.99
N ALA A 15 -8.87 -17.54 19.10
CA ALA A 15 -8.00 -16.93 18.13
C ALA A 15 -8.82 -15.99 17.22
N GLN A 16 -8.31 -14.76 17.00
CA GLN A 16 -8.96 -13.79 16.13
C GLN A 16 -8.98 -14.28 14.68
N THR A 17 -10.10 -14.09 13.99
CA THR A 17 -10.19 -14.36 12.55
C THR A 17 -9.40 -13.33 11.76
N ILE A 18 -9.13 -13.58 10.46
CA ILE A 18 -8.42 -12.63 9.62
C ILE A 18 -9.24 -11.35 9.38
N GLU A 19 -10.54 -11.47 9.32
CA GLU A 19 -11.49 -10.36 9.19
C GLU A 19 -11.42 -9.46 10.44
N GLU A 20 -11.41 -10.04 11.64
CA GLU A 20 -11.25 -9.29 12.89
C GLU A 20 -9.90 -8.56 12.94
N LYS A 21 -8.82 -9.19 12.48
CA LYS A 21 -7.50 -8.54 12.38
C LYS A 21 -7.47 -7.43 11.33
N ALA A 22 -8.16 -7.60 10.21
CA ALA A 22 -8.26 -6.59 9.14
C ALA A 22 -8.98 -5.31 9.60
N GLN A 23 -9.83 -5.38 10.66
CA GLN A 23 -10.47 -4.19 11.22
C GLN A 23 -9.45 -3.16 11.75
N VAL A 24 -8.31 -3.59 12.27
CA VAL A 24 -7.24 -2.68 12.69
C VAL A 24 -6.72 -1.86 11.50
N CYS A 25 -6.56 -2.50 10.35
CA CYS A 25 -6.12 -1.85 9.11
C CYS A 25 -7.19 -0.86 8.60
N SER A 26 -8.47 -1.23 8.73
CA SER A 26 -9.61 -0.43 8.27
C SER A 26 -9.74 0.92 8.97
N ALA A 27 -9.18 1.07 10.17
CA ALA A 27 -9.19 2.35 10.89
C ALA A 27 -8.53 3.50 10.09
N CYS A 28 -7.51 3.20 9.28
CA CYS A 28 -6.83 4.18 8.42
C CYS A 28 -7.07 3.88 6.93
N HIS A 29 -6.95 2.61 6.53
CA HIS A 29 -7.12 2.22 5.14
C HIS A 29 -8.59 2.11 4.69
N GLY A 30 -9.54 2.43 5.57
CA GLY A 30 -10.97 2.38 5.29
C GLY A 30 -11.53 0.97 5.20
N GLU A 31 -12.85 0.87 5.12
CA GLU A 31 -13.53 -0.40 4.97
C GLU A 31 -13.03 -1.12 3.70
N ASN A 32 -12.72 -2.40 3.85
CA ASN A 32 -12.16 -3.25 2.80
C ASN A 32 -10.85 -2.73 2.16
N GLY A 33 -10.14 -1.80 2.80
CA GLY A 33 -8.89 -1.26 2.30
C GLY A 33 -9.03 -0.09 1.32
N ILE A 34 -10.15 0.67 1.41
CA ILE A 34 -10.44 1.84 0.57
C ILE A 34 -10.48 3.10 1.46
N PRO A 35 -9.38 3.86 1.59
CA PRO A 35 -9.28 4.99 2.51
C PRO A 35 -10.12 6.18 2.08
N GLN A 36 -10.55 6.99 3.07
CA GLN A 36 -11.27 8.23 2.82
C GLN A 36 -10.34 9.42 2.56
N ASP A 37 -9.15 9.43 3.17
CA ASP A 37 -8.14 10.48 2.93
C ASP A 37 -7.29 10.17 1.70
N ASN A 38 -6.56 11.19 1.21
CA ASN A 38 -5.78 11.08 -0.01
C ASN A 38 -4.32 10.63 0.21
N ALA A 39 -3.81 10.70 1.43
CA ALA A 39 -2.43 10.34 1.76
C ALA A 39 -2.28 8.84 2.08
N THR A 40 -3.34 8.21 2.56
CA THR A 40 -3.37 6.77 2.84
C THR A 40 -3.60 5.98 1.56
N PRO A 41 -2.80 4.95 1.25
CA PRO A 41 -2.98 4.19 0.01
C PRO A 41 -4.18 3.25 0.06
N VAL A 42 -4.80 3.04 -1.10
CA VAL A 42 -5.67 1.88 -1.35
C VAL A 42 -4.84 0.61 -1.22
N ILE A 43 -5.33 -0.34 -0.41
CA ILE A 43 -4.75 -1.69 -0.28
C ILE A 43 -5.71 -2.77 -0.79
N ALA A 44 -7.00 -2.44 -1.00
CA ALA A 44 -7.97 -3.31 -1.66
C ALA A 44 -7.50 -3.68 -3.07
N GLY A 45 -7.53 -4.96 -3.42
CA GLY A 45 -7.16 -5.45 -4.74
C GLY A 45 -5.70 -5.21 -5.16
N GLN A 46 -4.84 -4.83 -4.21
CA GLN A 46 -3.40 -4.75 -4.46
C GLN A 46 -2.80 -6.16 -4.42
N HIS A 47 -1.70 -6.39 -5.12
CA HIS A 47 -1.08 -7.72 -5.21
C HIS A 47 -0.61 -8.24 -3.86
N GLN A 48 -0.96 -9.48 -3.55
CA GLN A 48 -0.61 -10.15 -2.28
C GLN A 48 0.89 -10.09 -1.98
N GLY A 49 1.73 -10.43 -2.97
CA GLY A 49 3.18 -10.42 -2.81
C GLY A 49 3.71 -9.03 -2.45
N TYR A 50 3.19 -7.98 -3.11
CA TYR A 50 3.55 -6.60 -2.78
C TYR A 50 3.10 -6.21 -1.37
N LEU A 51 1.83 -6.49 -1.00
CA LEU A 51 1.31 -6.17 0.34
C LEU A 51 2.14 -6.84 1.43
N TYR A 52 2.44 -8.14 1.28
CA TYR A 52 3.29 -8.86 2.21
C TYR A 52 4.68 -8.24 2.34
N LEU A 53 5.33 -7.90 1.23
CA LEU A 53 6.64 -7.26 1.25
C LEU A 53 6.61 -5.92 1.97
N GLN A 54 5.56 -5.10 1.79
CA GLN A 54 5.46 -3.83 2.49
C GLN A 54 5.31 -4.00 4.01
N LEU A 55 4.46 -4.92 4.47
CA LEU A 55 4.31 -5.22 5.89
C LEU A 55 5.64 -5.72 6.48
N ARG A 56 6.32 -6.65 5.79
CA ARG A 56 7.64 -7.13 6.18
C ARG A 56 8.66 -6.00 6.28
N ASP A 57 8.69 -5.12 5.29
CA ASP A 57 9.68 -4.05 5.21
C ASP A 57 9.46 -2.99 6.30
N TYR A 58 8.20 -2.71 6.68
CA TYR A 58 7.88 -1.91 7.86
C TYR A 58 8.32 -2.60 9.16
N LYS A 59 8.06 -3.92 9.30
CA LYS A 59 8.50 -4.70 10.47
C LYS A 59 10.01 -4.71 10.63
N LEU A 60 10.75 -4.81 9.53
CA LEU A 60 12.22 -4.83 9.52
C LEU A 60 12.86 -3.43 9.56
N GLY A 61 12.07 -2.36 9.43
CA GLY A 61 12.56 -0.98 9.39
C GLY A 61 13.24 -0.59 8.07
N THR A 62 13.20 -1.46 7.03
CA THR A 62 13.75 -1.13 5.70
C THR A 62 12.84 -0.19 4.91
N ARG A 63 11.58 -0.05 5.34
CA ARG A 63 10.66 1.00 4.97
C ARG A 63 10.22 1.74 6.24
N ALA A 64 10.64 2.99 6.40
CA ALA A 64 10.27 3.81 7.54
C ALA A 64 8.84 4.37 7.38
N ASN A 65 8.05 4.33 8.45
CA ASN A 65 6.79 5.05 8.60
C ASN A 65 6.33 4.94 10.06
N ASP A 66 6.12 6.07 10.72
CA ASP A 66 5.83 6.13 12.16
C ASP A 66 4.49 5.49 12.55
N VAL A 67 3.56 5.37 11.61
CA VAL A 67 2.26 4.72 11.82
C VAL A 67 2.33 3.23 11.49
N MET A 68 2.88 2.87 10.32
CA MET A 68 2.84 1.48 9.84
C MET A 68 3.88 0.59 10.53
N ALA A 69 5.03 1.14 10.97
CA ALA A 69 6.07 0.34 11.61
C ALA A 69 5.59 -0.33 12.91
N PRO A 70 5.00 0.39 13.90
CA PRO A 70 4.51 -0.26 15.11
C PRO A 70 3.38 -1.27 14.84
N ILE A 71 2.52 -1.03 13.86
CA ILE A 71 1.47 -1.98 13.44
C ILE A 71 2.10 -3.25 12.89
N ALA A 72 3.05 -3.12 11.98
CA ALA A 72 3.72 -4.26 11.37
C ALA A 72 4.60 -5.04 12.34
N GLN A 73 5.22 -4.38 13.33
CA GLN A 73 6.00 -5.04 14.39
C GLN A 73 5.16 -6.02 15.22
N ALA A 74 3.88 -5.70 15.43
CA ALA A 74 2.96 -6.55 16.20
C ALA A 74 2.46 -7.79 15.41
N LEU A 75 2.73 -7.88 14.10
CA LEU A 75 2.25 -8.98 13.25
C LEU A 75 3.30 -10.07 13.11
N GLU A 76 2.86 -11.32 13.22
CA GLU A 76 3.67 -12.48 12.84
C GLU A 76 3.66 -12.68 11.31
N ARG A 77 4.63 -13.47 10.82
CA ARG A 77 4.78 -13.71 9.38
C ARG A 77 3.49 -14.23 8.73
N ASP A 78 2.86 -15.21 9.35
CA ASP A 78 1.65 -15.84 8.81
C ASP A 78 0.46 -14.90 8.85
N GLU A 79 0.40 -13.98 9.82
CA GLU A 79 -0.61 -12.92 9.88
C GLU A 79 -0.41 -11.90 8.77
N MET A 80 0.84 -11.48 8.50
CA MET A 80 1.15 -10.60 7.38
C MET A 80 0.76 -11.23 6.03
N MET A 81 1.01 -12.54 5.86
CA MET A 81 0.62 -13.27 4.65
C MET A 81 -0.90 -13.35 4.50
N ALA A 82 -1.61 -13.67 5.58
CA ALA A 82 -3.07 -13.78 5.58
C ALA A 82 -3.75 -12.42 5.35
N LEU A 83 -3.25 -11.33 5.96
CA LEU A 83 -3.74 -9.97 5.71
C LEU A 83 -3.49 -9.53 4.27
N ALA A 84 -2.30 -9.82 3.73
CA ALA A 84 -1.97 -9.54 2.33
C ALA A 84 -2.91 -10.29 1.36
N GLU A 85 -3.20 -11.56 1.65
CA GLU A 85 -4.17 -12.35 0.90
C GLU A 85 -5.59 -11.79 1.01
N TYR A 86 -6.03 -11.44 2.22
CA TYR A 86 -7.36 -10.87 2.47
C TYR A 86 -7.60 -9.61 1.64
N PHE A 87 -6.69 -8.63 1.71
CA PHE A 87 -6.83 -7.38 0.97
C PHE A 87 -6.63 -7.55 -0.55
N SER A 88 -5.82 -8.49 -0.99
CA SER A 88 -5.63 -8.74 -2.43
C SER A 88 -6.89 -9.29 -3.11
N LYS A 89 -7.76 -9.96 -2.36
CA LYS A 89 -9.04 -10.48 -2.86
C LYS A 89 -10.17 -9.45 -2.88
N GLN A 90 -9.96 -8.26 -2.27
CA GLN A 90 -10.94 -7.19 -2.36
C GLN A 90 -10.94 -6.58 -3.77
N PRO A 91 -12.07 -6.08 -4.26
CA PRO A 91 -12.11 -5.42 -5.56
C PRO A 91 -11.31 -4.11 -5.53
N TRP A 92 -10.48 -3.86 -6.56
CA TRP A 92 -9.85 -2.56 -6.72
C TRP A 92 -10.90 -1.48 -6.96
N PRO A 93 -10.91 -0.38 -6.18
CA PRO A 93 -11.95 0.63 -6.31
C PRO A 93 -11.74 1.55 -7.51
N ASN A 94 -12.84 2.05 -8.07
CA ASN A 94 -12.78 3.25 -8.90
C ASN A 94 -12.97 4.49 -8.01
N LEU A 95 -11.89 5.19 -7.72
CA LEU A 95 -11.90 6.37 -6.86
C LEU A 95 -12.44 7.62 -7.54
N ARG A 96 -12.72 7.59 -8.84
CA ARG A 96 -13.19 8.73 -9.64
C ARG A 96 -12.34 9.99 -9.46
N GLN A 97 -11.02 9.80 -9.34
CA GLN A 97 -10.09 10.92 -9.21
C GLN A 97 -10.07 11.75 -10.50
N PRO A 98 -9.81 13.07 -10.40
CA PRO A 98 -9.69 13.93 -11.59
C PRO A 98 -8.66 13.38 -12.57
N SER A 99 -8.96 13.41 -13.85
CA SER A 99 -8.00 13.11 -14.90
C SER A 99 -6.89 14.16 -14.94
N ALA A 100 -5.67 13.74 -15.27
CA ALA A 100 -4.57 14.65 -15.51
C ALA A 100 -4.89 15.61 -16.66
N SER A 101 -4.42 16.84 -16.56
CA SER A 101 -4.49 17.82 -17.66
C SER A 101 -3.72 17.33 -18.89
N ALA A 102 -3.92 17.99 -20.03
CA ALA A 102 -3.19 17.67 -21.26
C ALA A 102 -1.67 17.84 -21.07
N GLU A 103 -1.25 18.87 -20.33
CA GLU A 103 0.15 19.15 -20.02
C GLU A 103 0.75 18.09 -19.09
N GLU A 104 0.06 17.75 -17.98
CA GLU A 104 0.47 16.67 -17.07
C GLU A 104 0.57 15.34 -17.82
N THR A 105 -0.42 15.03 -18.66
CA THR A 105 -0.42 13.82 -19.49
C THR A 105 0.77 13.76 -20.43
N ALA A 106 1.09 14.86 -21.12
CA ALA A 106 2.23 14.93 -22.03
C ALA A 106 3.56 14.77 -21.26
N THR A 107 3.69 15.41 -20.11
CA THR A 107 4.87 15.30 -19.24
C THR A 107 5.02 13.87 -18.67
N ALA A 108 3.94 13.27 -18.18
CA ALA A 108 3.96 11.90 -17.68
C ALA A 108 4.35 10.87 -18.75
N ARG A 109 3.85 11.04 -19.98
CA ARG A 109 4.22 10.16 -21.11
C ARG A 109 5.70 10.28 -21.48
N ARG A 110 6.26 11.50 -21.50
CA ARG A 110 7.70 11.71 -21.73
C ARG A 110 8.54 11.09 -20.63
N ALA A 111 8.16 11.31 -19.36
CA ALA A 111 8.81 10.69 -18.21
C ALA A 111 8.78 9.16 -18.30
N ASN A 112 7.61 8.56 -18.59
CA ASN A 112 7.51 7.11 -18.76
C ASN A 112 8.39 6.60 -19.91
N ALA A 113 8.46 7.30 -21.03
CA ALA A 113 9.31 6.92 -22.16
C ALA A 113 10.81 6.95 -21.80
N SER A 114 11.23 7.86 -20.92
CA SER A 114 12.61 7.98 -20.46
C SER A 114 12.96 6.98 -19.34
N ILE A 115 12.04 6.75 -18.39
CA ILE A 115 12.29 5.99 -17.16
C ILE A 115 11.88 4.52 -17.31
N GLY A 116 10.88 4.21 -18.16
CA GLY A 116 10.42 2.86 -18.42
C GLY A 116 9.52 2.25 -17.33
N CYS A 117 8.66 3.04 -16.69
CA CYS A 117 7.76 2.58 -15.61
C CYS A 117 6.96 1.32 -15.98
N THR A 118 6.47 1.26 -17.22
CA THR A 118 5.69 0.14 -17.76
C THR A 118 6.49 -1.15 -17.93
N GLY A 119 7.82 -1.10 -17.86
CA GLY A 119 8.66 -2.30 -17.88
C GLY A 119 8.46 -3.19 -16.65
N CYS A 120 8.17 -2.59 -15.49
CA CYS A 120 7.90 -3.29 -14.25
C CYS A 120 6.41 -3.26 -13.86
N HIS A 121 5.76 -2.08 -14.00
CA HIS A 121 4.35 -1.90 -13.61
C HIS A 121 3.36 -2.34 -14.69
N LEU A 122 3.84 -2.90 -15.82
CA LEU A 122 3.10 -3.35 -17.00
C LEU A 122 2.37 -2.22 -17.75
N GLY A 123 1.82 -2.52 -18.94
CA GLY A 123 1.33 -1.52 -19.89
C GLY A 123 0.21 -0.62 -19.39
N GLU A 124 -0.69 -1.14 -18.55
CA GLU A 124 -1.78 -0.38 -17.93
C GLU A 124 -1.47 0.00 -16.47
N TYR A 125 -0.21 -0.10 -16.05
CA TYR A 125 0.24 0.17 -14.68
C TYR A 125 -0.48 -0.67 -13.62
N GLN A 126 -0.98 -1.82 -14.03
CA GLN A 126 -1.70 -2.76 -13.16
C GLN A 126 -0.75 -3.56 -12.26
N GLY A 127 0.53 -3.66 -12.62
CA GLY A 127 1.52 -4.45 -11.89
C GLY A 127 1.25 -5.95 -11.92
N ASP A 128 2.10 -6.72 -11.23
CA ASP A 128 1.93 -8.17 -11.01
C ASP A 128 2.85 -8.65 -9.87
N GLY A 129 2.43 -9.66 -9.15
CA GLY A 129 3.23 -10.32 -8.12
C GLY A 129 3.72 -9.36 -7.02
N THR A 130 4.98 -8.96 -7.08
CA THR A 130 5.59 -8.01 -6.14
C THR A 130 5.68 -6.58 -6.69
N GLN A 131 5.33 -6.38 -7.96
CA GLN A 131 5.26 -5.07 -8.58
C GLN A 131 3.86 -4.49 -8.36
N PRO A 132 3.70 -3.36 -7.65
CA PRO A 132 2.37 -2.89 -7.28
C PRO A 132 1.58 -2.37 -8.47
N ARG A 133 0.26 -2.56 -8.40
CA ARG A 133 -0.68 -1.74 -9.16
C ARG A 133 -0.56 -0.30 -8.69
N ILE A 134 -0.31 0.61 -9.64
CA ILE A 134 -0.22 2.06 -9.40
C ILE A 134 -1.30 2.83 -10.16
N ALA A 135 -1.93 2.22 -11.16
CA ALA A 135 -3.10 2.79 -11.85
C ALA A 135 -4.28 2.94 -10.88
N GLY A 136 -4.89 4.12 -10.83
CA GLY A 136 -6.03 4.42 -9.97
C GLY A 136 -5.70 4.58 -8.48
N GLN A 137 -4.43 4.53 -8.08
CA GLN A 137 -4.02 4.78 -6.70
C GLN A 137 -4.17 6.27 -6.34
N ARG A 138 -4.25 6.60 -5.05
CA ARG A 138 -4.36 7.99 -4.56
C ARG A 138 -3.22 8.86 -5.07
N ARG A 139 -3.55 10.02 -5.66
CA ARG A 139 -2.59 10.95 -6.28
C ARG A 139 -1.52 11.40 -5.29
N GLU A 140 -1.94 11.83 -4.10
CA GLU A 140 -1.04 12.34 -3.07
C GLU A 140 -0.11 11.24 -2.55
N TYR A 141 -0.63 10.03 -2.35
CA TYR A 141 0.19 8.88 -1.97
C TYR A 141 1.22 8.53 -3.05
N LEU A 142 0.82 8.54 -4.34
CA LEU A 142 1.74 8.29 -5.46
C LEU A 142 2.86 9.33 -5.49
N ALA A 143 2.51 10.63 -5.41
CA ALA A 143 3.48 11.71 -5.41
C ALA A 143 4.46 11.58 -4.23
N GLN A 144 3.93 11.43 -3.02
CA GLN A 144 4.74 11.29 -1.82
C GLN A 144 5.66 10.05 -1.89
N SER A 145 5.14 8.90 -2.30
CA SER A 145 5.92 7.67 -2.41
C SER A 145 7.08 7.80 -3.41
N MET A 146 6.84 8.44 -4.56
CA MET A 146 7.89 8.68 -5.56
C MET A 146 8.94 9.69 -5.05
N LEU A 147 8.52 10.75 -4.35
CA LEU A 147 9.43 11.70 -3.70
C LEU A 147 10.28 11.02 -2.62
N GLU A 148 9.69 10.14 -1.82
CA GLU A 148 10.41 9.37 -0.80
C GLU A 148 11.48 8.46 -1.42
N PHE A 149 11.21 7.79 -2.54
CA PHE A 149 12.22 7.06 -3.29
C PHE A 149 13.30 7.98 -3.83
N ARG A 150 12.94 9.16 -4.38
CA ARG A 150 13.89 10.16 -4.89
C ARG A 150 14.85 10.64 -3.81
N THR A 151 14.34 10.93 -2.61
CA THR A 151 15.12 11.43 -1.46
C THR A 151 15.80 10.32 -0.64
N ARG A 152 15.51 9.05 -0.93
CA ARG A 152 15.89 7.87 -0.16
C ARG A 152 15.26 7.78 1.24
N ALA A 153 14.26 8.59 1.56
CA ALA A 153 13.44 8.39 2.75
C ALA A 153 12.72 7.02 2.69
N ARG A 154 12.41 6.58 1.47
CA ARG A 154 12.01 5.20 1.16
C ARG A 154 13.06 4.55 0.27
N ALA A 155 13.69 3.47 0.72
CA ALA A 155 14.79 2.81 0.01
C ALA A 155 14.63 1.28 -0.08
N ASN A 156 13.46 0.76 0.28
CA ASN A 156 13.18 -0.68 0.29
C ASN A 156 13.09 -1.32 -1.11
N ASN A 157 13.22 -0.54 -2.17
CA ASN A 157 13.37 -1.01 -3.55
C ASN A 157 14.44 -0.19 -4.28
N PRO A 158 15.68 -0.73 -4.46
CA PRO A 158 16.76 -0.01 -5.10
C PRO A 158 16.46 0.46 -6.53
N GLY A 159 15.75 -0.38 -7.33
CA GLY A 159 15.36 -0.01 -8.68
C GLY A 159 14.46 1.23 -8.73
N MET A 160 13.46 1.30 -7.85
CA MET A 160 12.61 2.49 -7.72
C MET A 160 13.41 3.71 -7.24
N THR A 161 14.33 3.51 -6.30
CA THR A 161 15.21 4.59 -5.81
C THR A 161 16.05 5.19 -6.94
N ASP A 162 16.68 4.35 -7.76
CA ASP A 162 17.54 4.82 -8.85
C ASP A 162 16.73 5.54 -9.94
N LEU A 163 15.56 5.00 -10.31
CA LEU A 163 14.68 5.64 -11.28
C LEU A 163 14.17 7.01 -10.78
N MET A 164 13.71 7.08 -9.53
CA MET A 164 13.16 8.33 -8.99
C MET A 164 14.23 9.39 -8.76
N ARG A 165 15.47 9.04 -8.49
CA ARG A 165 16.57 10.01 -8.40
C ARG A 165 16.84 10.72 -9.73
N ALA A 166 16.61 10.06 -10.85
CA ALA A 166 16.74 10.65 -12.19
C ALA A 166 15.49 11.44 -12.63
N THR A 167 14.39 11.42 -11.86
CA THR A 167 13.10 12.04 -12.19
C THR A 167 12.96 13.36 -11.45
N SER A 168 12.57 14.43 -12.14
CA SER A 168 12.29 15.72 -11.52
C SER A 168 10.98 15.69 -10.71
N GLU A 169 10.84 16.63 -9.76
CA GLU A 169 9.61 16.76 -8.97
C GLU A 169 8.39 17.10 -9.84
N ALA A 170 8.57 17.89 -10.90
CA ALA A 170 7.52 18.20 -11.85
C ALA A 170 7.05 16.96 -12.62
N GLU A 171 7.97 16.08 -13.02
CA GLU A 171 7.63 14.80 -13.65
C GLU A 171 6.93 13.85 -12.67
N ILE A 172 7.39 13.81 -11.41
CA ILE A 172 6.74 13.03 -10.34
C ILE A 172 5.30 13.50 -10.12
N ALA A 173 5.07 14.81 -10.03
CA ALA A 173 3.73 15.37 -9.86
C ALA A 173 2.82 15.03 -11.06
N ALA A 174 3.34 15.16 -12.29
CA ALA A 174 2.62 14.81 -13.50
C ALA A 174 2.31 13.32 -13.60
N MET A 175 3.28 12.45 -13.25
CA MET A 175 3.07 11.01 -13.19
C MET A 175 2.02 10.62 -12.14
N ALA A 176 2.04 11.22 -10.95
CA ALA A 176 1.05 10.98 -9.92
C ALA A 176 -0.38 11.33 -10.38
N ALA A 177 -0.55 12.50 -11.03
CA ALA A 177 -1.82 12.92 -11.61
C ALA A 177 -2.31 11.96 -12.71
N TYR A 178 -1.40 11.59 -13.60
CA TYR A 178 -1.70 10.69 -14.73
C TYR A 178 -2.12 9.31 -14.27
N LEU A 179 -1.37 8.73 -13.31
CA LEU A 179 -1.65 7.39 -12.77
C LEU A 179 -2.93 7.35 -11.94
N ALA A 180 -3.21 8.39 -11.16
CA ALA A 180 -4.41 8.46 -10.33
C ALA A 180 -5.71 8.48 -11.15
N GLY A 181 -5.69 9.06 -12.33
CA GLY A 181 -6.83 9.14 -13.25
C GLY A 181 -7.00 7.94 -14.20
N ARG A 182 -6.22 6.85 -14.01
CA ARG A 182 -6.22 5.66 -14.90
C ARG A 182 -7.23 4.63 -14.49
#